data_87d0a4ee57bffe7a629dc44690820b6c
#
_entry.id   87d0a4ee57bffe7a629dc44690820b6c
#
_cell.length_a   1.000
_cell.length_b   1.000
_cell.length_c   1.000
_cell.angle_alpha   90.00
_cell.angle_beta   90.00
_cell.angle_gamma   90.00
#
_symmetry.space_group_name_H-M   'P 1'
#
loop_
_entity.id
_entity.type
_entity.pdbx_description
1 polymer ?
#
loop_
_entity_poly.entity_id
_entity_poly.type
_entity_poly.pdbx_seq_one_letter_code
_entity_poly.pdbx_strand_id
1 'polypeptide(L)'
;MAGSLTIVGLGPARPEHLTTEALDLLRQPRHERLRAYGLAHVRELVAVVAPDLSVRPLDYLYELPGVDRPVAYDDLAHMLVRRAFADGFDVLYLVAGSPLFINDAVLLIRRLCAREGHPLRLVHGMSFLELVLDRVFWTGHQGLQFLSAWNIARDGMVPSTVVPLLLAQVGEFTAGGDALDTTGSTTMLAALRDALLAWYPPDHPVTVLYSSGRPDYRSEARQVLLCDLAAEPVPVYSNLWVPALEGPPPERDVAPPADRRGTP
;
A
#
# COMPACT_ATOMS: atom_id res chain seq x y z
N MET A 1 4.67 -21.22 27.80
CA MET A 1 3.38 -20.84 27.19
C MET A 1 3.70 -20.24 25.83
N ALA A 2 2.97 -20.61 24.78
CA ALA A 2 3.12 -19.98 23.47
C ALA A 2 2.81 -18.48 23.57
N GLY A 3 3.52 -17.66 22.82
CA GLY A 3 3.23 -16.24 22.71
C GLY A 3 2.10 -15.98 21.72
N SER A 4 1.95 -14.72 21.33
CA SER A 4 0.95 -14.28 20.36
C SER A 4 1.58 -13.39 19.28
N LEU A 5 0.97 -13.35 18.11
CA LEU A 5 1.35 -12.43 17.03
C LEU A 5 0.15 -11.61 16.61
N THR A 6 0.29 -10.29 16.75
CA THR A 6 -0.72 -9.33 16.30
C THR A 6 -0.10 -8.34 15.34
N ILE A 7 -0.68 -8.17 14.16
CA ILE A 7 -0.33 -7.14 13.21
C ILE A 7 -1.30 -5.98 13.39
N VAL A 8 -0.76 -4.76 13.53
CA VAL A 8 -1.56 -3.57 13.84
C VAL A 8 -1.37 -2.52 12.76
N GLY A 9 -2.43 -2.22 12.01
CA GLY A 9 -2.48 -1.12 11.08
C GLY A 9 -2.67 0.21 11.80
N LEU A 10 -1.78 1.15 11.55
CA LEU A 10 -1.77 2.45 12.23
C LEU A 10 -2.36 3.59 11.39
N GLY A 11 -2.94 3.26 10.25
CA GLY A 11 -3.35 4.29 9.31
C GLY A 11 -2.15 5.00 8.67
N PRO A 12 -2.39 5.91 7.72
CA PRO A 12 -1.32 6.59 6.99
C PRO A 12 -0.70 7.73 7.82
N ALA A 13 -0.01 7.37 8.92
CA ALA A 13 0.96 8.14 9.70
C ALA A 13 0.43 9.36 10.50
N ARG A 14 -0.89 9.52 10.74
CA ARG A 14 -1.43 10.55 11.64
C ARG A 14 -2.17 9.92 12.81
N PRO A 15 -2.13 10.52 14.02
CA PRO A 15 -2.91 10.03 15.17
C PRO A 15 -4.40 9.89 14.87
N GLU A 16 -4.97 10.79 14.08
CA GLU A 16 -6.39 10.81 13.71
C GLU A 16 -6.79 9.65 12.80
N HIS A 17 -5.83 8.98 12.18
CA HIS A 17 -6.06 7.83 11.31
C HIS A 17 -6.02 6.49 12.03
N LEU A 18 -5.69 6.50 13.33
CA LEU A 18 -5.75 5.27 14.12
C LEU A 18 -7.19 4.88 14.41
N THR A 19 -7.47 3.58 14.30
CA THR A 19 -8.71 3.04 14.85
C THR A 19 -8.65 3.03 16.37
N THR A 20 -9.81 3.11 17.02
CA THR A 20 -9.89 2.99 18.48
C THR A 20 -9.27 1.67 18.96
N GLU A 21 -9.50 0.57 18.25
CA GLU A 21 -8.91 -0.73 18.57
C GLU A 21 -7.37 -0.69 18.54
N ALA A 22 -6.79 -0.06 17.52
CA ALA A 22 -5.33 0.08 17.43
C ALA A 22 -4.79 0.93 18.59
N LEU A 23 -5.43 2.05 18.88
CA LEU A 23 -5.03 2.95 19.95
C LEU A 23 -5.11 2.28 21.34
N ASP A 24 -6.20 1.58 21.61
CA ASP A 24 -6.40 0.85 22.86
C ASP A 24 -5.33 -0.23 23.03
N LEU A 25 -5.03 -0.98 21.97
CA LEU A 25 -3.98 -1.99 21.99
C LEU A 25 -2.59 -1.37 22.24
N LEU A 26 -2.26 -0.25 21.60
CA LEU A 26 -0.99 0.45 21.83
C LEU A 26 -0.86 0.98 23.27
N ARG A 27 -1.96 1.28 23.95
CA ARG A 27 -1.99 1.84 25.31
C ARG A 27 -2.19 0.81 26.42
N GLN A 28 -2.35 -0.48 26.07
CA GLN A 28 -2.48 -1.54 27.07
C GLN A 28 -1.30 -1.59 28.04
N PRO A 29 -1.52 -2.06 29.27
CA PRO A 29 -0.45 -2.24 30.26
C PRO A 29 0.70 -3.08 29.73
N ARG A 30 1.93 -2.67 30.01
CA ARG A 30 3.14 -3.36 29.58
C ARG A 30 3.40 -4.60 30.45
N HIS A 31 3.94 -5.63 29.82
CA HIS A 31 4.42 -6.82 30.49
C HIS A 31 5.74 -7.30 29.85
N GLU A 32 6.49 -8.10 30.59
CA GLU A 32 7.86 -8.49 30.21
C GLU A 32 7.96 -9.25 28.87
N ARG A 33 6.89 -9.91 28.44
CA ARG A 33 6.87 -10.67 27.19
C ARG A 33 6.51 -9.84 25.97
N LEU A 34 6.02 -8.60 26.14
CA LEU A 34 5.61 -7.77 25.00
C LEU A 34 6.81 -7.31 24.18
N ARG A 35 6.71 -7.46 22.87
CA ARG A 35 7.69 -7.00 21.88
C ARG A 35 6.97 -6.31 20.73
N ALA A 36 7.19 -5.03 20.58
CA ALA A 36 6.68 -4.27 19.44
C ALA A 36 7.80 -4.02 18.43
N TYR A 37 7.46 -4.13 17.15
CA TYR A 37 8.38 -3.92 16.02
C TYR A 37 7.74 -2.99 14.99
N GLY A 38 8.53 -2.12 14.36
CA GLY A 38 8.06 -1.19 13.33
C GLY A 38 9.18 -0.41 12.68
N LEU A 39 8.92 0.17 11.52
CA LEU A 39 9.82 1.08 10.81
C LEU A 39 9.89 2.45 11.50
N ALA A 40 10.89 3.27 11.15
CA ALA A 40 11.15 4.57 11.76
C ALA A 40 9.91 5.47 11.83
N HIS A 41 9.22 5.67 10.71
CA HIS A 41 8.02 6.52 10.63
C HIS A 41 6.86 6.01 11.51
N VAL A 42 6.75 4.68 11.68
CA VAL A 42 5.77 4.05 12.60
C VAL A 42 6.15 4.34 14.05
N ARG A 43 7.44 4.28 14.38
CA ARG A 43 7.95 4.58 15.72
C ARG A 43 7.70 6.03 16.13
N GLU A 44 7.87 6.96 15.19
CA GLU A 44 7.57 8.38 15.41
C GLU A 44 6.11 8.59 15.80
N LEU A 45 5.17 7.96 15.09
CA LEU A 45 3.75 8.02 15.42
C LEU A 45 3.46 7.41 16.80
N VAL A 46 4.02 6.23 17.08
CA VAL A 46 3.81 5.54 18.36
C VAL A 46 4.37 6.35 19.52
N ALA A 47 5.50 7.02 19.36
CA ALA A 47 6.05 7.90 20.38
C ALA A 47 5.11 9.05 20.79
N VAL A 48 4.23 9.48 19.87
CA VAL A 48 3.21 10.50 20.16
C VAL A 48 2.00 9.91 20.88
N VAL A 49 1.49 8.75 20.42
CA VAL A 49 0.19 8.22 20.89
C VAL A 49 0.29 7.22 22.05
N ALA A 50 1.46 6.60 22.20
CA ALA A 50 1.75 5.59 23.25
C ALA A 50 3.25 5.65 23.65
N PRO A 51 3.71 6.74 24.28
CA PRO A 51 5.12 7.00 24.55
C PRO A 51 5.81 5.91 25.40
N ASP A 52 5.04 5.18 26.19
CA ASP A 52 5.57 4.09 27.01
C ASP A 52 5.80 2.79 26.24
N LEU A 53 5.40 2.70 24.97
CA LEU A 53 5.62 1.54 24.13
C LEU A 53 6.99 1.61 23.43
N SER A 54 7.93 0.80 23.89
CA SER A 54 9.20 0.65 23.20
C SER A 54 9.03 -0.16 21.92
N VAL A 55 9.26 0.47 20.76
CA VAL A 55 9.19 -0.16 19.45
C VAL A 55 10.58 -0.42 18.91
N ARG A 56 10.89 -1.66 18.59
CA ARG A 56 12.17 -2.10 18.03
C ARG A 56 12.21 -1.77 16.54
N PRO A 57 13.34 -1.20 16.05
CA PRO A 57 13.48 -0.84 14.65
C PRO A 57 13.57 -2.07 13.74
N LEU A 58 13.00 -1.93 12.55
CA LEU A 58 13.09 -2.91 11.46
C LEU A 58 13.82 -2.34 10.23
N ASP A 59 14.20 -1.08 10.27
CA ASP A 59 14.80 -0.36 9.15
C ASP A 59 16.06 -1.06 8.63
N TYR A 60 16.85 -1.66 9.53
CA TYR A 60 18.06 -2.39 9.17
C TYR A 60 17.84 -3.54 8.17
N LEU A 61 16.63 -4.10 8.10
CA LEU A 61 16.33 -5.17 7.13
C LEU A 61 16.27 -4.65 5.69
N TYR A 62 16.01 -3.36 5.53
CA TYR A 62 15.92 -2.69 4.22
C TYR A 62 17.22 -1.97 3.83
N GLU A 63 18.15 -1.84 4.77
CA GLU A 63 19.43 -1.13 4.61
C GLU A 63 20.58 -2.09 4.29
N LEU A 64 20.35 -3.39 4.28
CA LEU A 64 21.38 -4.40 4.01
C LEU A 64 21.79 -4.33 2.53
N PRO A 65 23.05 -4.02 2.22
CA PRO A 65 23.54 -3.97 0.83
C PRO A 65 23.35 -5.31 0.11
N GLY A 66 22.75 -5.27 -1.08
CA GLY A 66 22.59 -6.44 -1.93
C GLY A 66 21.50 -7.43 -1.49
N VAL A 67 20.66 -7.05 -0.53
CA VAL A 67 19.48 -7.84 -0.15
C VAL A 67 18.26 -7.35 -0.91
N ASP A 68 17.67 -8.21 -1.73
CA ASP A 68 16.43 -7.94 -2.41
C ASP A 68 15.25 -7.81 -1.42
N ARG A 69 14.34 -6.90 -1.64
CA ARG A 69 13.14 -6.69 -0.80
C ARG A 69 12.35 -7.99 -0.51
N PRO A 70 12.12 -8.89 -1.47
CA PRO A 70 11.46 -10.18 -1.19
C PRO A 70 12.17 -11.00 -0.13
N VAL A 71 13.51 -11.02 -0.12
CA VAL A 71 14.32 -11.73 0.89
C VAL A 71 14.16 -11.05 2.26
N ALA A 72 14.23 -9.73 2.31
CA ALA A 72 14.03 -8.99 3.56
C ALA A 72 12.64 -9.22 4.16
N TYR A 73 11.59 -9.31 3.33
CA TYR A 73 10.23 -9.60 3.78
C TYR A 73 10.07 -11.02 4.31
N ASP A 74 10.75 -12.00 3.69
CA ASP A 74 10.74 -13.40 4.13
C ASP A 74 11.46 -13.54 5.48
N ASP A 75 12.64 -12.97 5.62
CA ASP A 75 13.40 -12.93 6.87
C ASP A 75 12.59 -12.28 8.00
N LEU A 76 11.92 -11.16 7.72
CA LEU A 76 11.04 -10.48 8.66
C LEU A 76 9.89 -11.38 9.10
N ALA A 77 9.23 -12.06 8.17
CA ALA A 77 8.12 -12.95 8.48
C ALA A 77 8.56 -14.09 9.40
N HIS A 78 9.65 -14.76 9.06
CA HIS A 78 10.20 -15.84 9.86
C HIS A 78 10.66 -15.37 11.25
N MET A 79 11.31 -14.21 11.32
CA MET A 79 11.75 -13.63 12.58
C MET A 79 10.58 -13.36 13.52
N LEU A 80 9.50 -12.71 13.03
CA LEU A 80 8.34 -12.36 13.86
C LEU A 80 7.57 -13.60 14.33
N VAL A 81 7.34 -14.58 13.44
CA VAL A 81 6.67 -15.85 13.78
C VAL A 81 7.48 -16.62 14.80
N ARG A 82 8.80 -16.75 14.61
CA ARG A 82 9.68 -17.38 15.59
C ARG A 82 9.65 -16.69 16.95
N ARG A 83 9.72 -15.35 16.99
CA ARG A 83 9.64 -14.58 18.24
C ARG A 83 8.34 -14.85 18.99
N ALA A 84 7.23 -14.94 18.28
CA ALA A 84 5.95 -15.20 18.90
C ALA A 84 5.85 -16.63 19.42
N PHE A 85 6.09 -17.62 18.57
CA PHE A 85 5.66 -18.99 18.86
C PHE A 85 6.78 -19.91 19.35
N ALA A 86 8.04 -19.67 18.97
CA ALA A 86 9.18 -20.43 19.48
C ALA A 86 9.78 -19.77 20.73
N ASP A 87 9.97 -18.44 20.71
CA ASP A 87 10.57 -17.72 21.84
C ASP A 87 9.53 -17.32 22.90
N GLY A 88 8.23 -17.45 22.61
CA GLY A 88 7.12 -17.24 23.56
C GLY A 88 6.81 -15.77 23.87
N PHE A 89 7.14 -14.83 22.98
CA PHE A 89 6.82 -13.41 23.17
C PHE A 89 5.43 -13.06 22.64
N ASP A 90 4.83 -12.02 23.23
CA ASP A 90 3.64 -11.38 22.66
C ASP A 90 4.10 -10.28 21.72
N VAL A 91 4.00 -10.55 20.43
CA VAL A 91 4.58 -9.73 19.36
C VAL A 91 3.53 -8.82 18.77
N LEU A 92 3.82 -7.52 18.72
CA LEU A 92 3.10 -6.53 17.93
C LEU A 92 3.96 -6.15 16.70
N TYR A 93 3.46 -6.41 15.52
CA TYR A 93 4.05 -5.87 14.29
C TYR A 93 3.22 -4.69 13.83
N LEU A 94 3.81 -3.50 13.92
CA LEU A 94 3.16 -2.22 13.66
C LEU A 94 3.45 -1.79 12.23
N VAL A 95 2.41 -1.55 11.44
CA VAL A 95 2.54 -1.18 10.04
C VAL A 95 1.82 0.13 9.75
N ALA A 96 2.38 0.95 8.87
CA ALA A 96 1.71 2.13 8.35
C ALA A 96 0.54 1.71 7.44
N GLY A 97 -0.54 2.46 7.45
CA GLY A 97 -1.71 2.19 6.64
C GLY A 97 -2.51 0.97 7.08
N SER A 98 -3.13 0.33 6.11
CA SER A 98 -3.83 -0.94 6.29
C SER A 98 -2.87 -2.12 6.16
N PRO A 99 -2.91 -3.11 7.06
CA PRO A 99 -2.05 -4.28 6.96
C PRO A 99 -2.39 -5.19 5.77
N LEU A 100 -3.54 -4.96 5.12
CA LEU A 100 -4.01 -5.78 4.00
C LEU A 100 -3.75 -5.15 2.62
N PHE A 101 -3.16 -3.94 2.59
CA PHE A 101 -3.05 -3.19 1.35
C PHE A 101 -1.60 -2.86 1.03
N ILE A 102 -1.07 -3.43 -0.07
CA ILE A 102 0.33 -3.30 -0.52
C ILE A 102 1.31 -3.59 0.64
N ASN A 103 1.18 -4.74 1.27
CA ASN A 103 2.08 -5.14 2.34
C ASN A 103 2.48 -6.61 2.20
N ASP A 104 3.54 -6.85 1.42
CA ASP A 104 4.02 -8.19 1.12
C ASP A 104 4.54 -8.91 2.38
N ALA A 105 5.16 -8.20 3.30
CA ALA A 105 5.60 -8.77 4.57
C ALA A 105 4.41 -9.34 5.36
N VAL A 106 3.29 -8.61 5.44
CA VAL A 106 2.07 -9.09 6.09
C VAL A 106 1.49 -10.30 5.36
N LEU A 107 1.50 -10.31 4.03
CA LEU A 107 1.04 -11.46 3.25
C LEU A 107 1.89 -12.71 3.55
N LEU A 108 3.21 -12.58 3.64
CA LEU A 108 4.12 -13.69 3.97
C LEU A 108 3.89 -14.19 5.40
N ILE A 109 3.75 -13.30 6.38
CA ILE A 109 3.43 -13.67 7.76
C ILE A 109 2.12 -14.46 7.83
N ARG A 110 1.07 -14.00 7.14
CA ARG A 110 -0.23 -14.68 7.10
C ARG A 110 -0.11 -16.09 6.52
N ARG A 111 0.64 -16.24 5.41
CA ARG A 111 0.88 -17.53 4.77
C ARG A 111 1.68 -18.47 5.69
N LEU A 112 2.70 -17.94 6.35
CA LEU A 112 3.53 -18.70 7.28
C LEU A 112 2.73 -19.19 8.47
N CYS A 113 1.99 -18.31 9.12
CA CYS A 113 1.11 -18.68 10.24
C CYS A 113 0.05 -19.71 9.83
N ALA A 114 -0.58 -19.56 8.67
CA ALA A 114 -1.58 -20.51 8.18
C ALA A 114 -0.95 -21.89 7.90
N ARG A 115 0.24 -21.94 7.31
CA ARG A 115 0.98 -23.17 7.03
C ARG A 115 1.38 -23.92 8.31
N GLU A 116 1.76 -23.18 9.34
CA GLU A 116 2.28 -23.74 10.58
C GLU A 116 1.18 -23.90 11.67
N GLY A 117 -0.06 -23.54 11.35
CA GLY A 117 -1.18 -23.66 12.29
C GLY A 117 -1.13 -22.66 13.44
N HIS A 118 -0.44 -21.55 13.29
CA HIS A 118 -0.32 -20.50 14.30
C HIS A 118 -1.47 -19.50 14.25
N PRO A 119 -2.05 -19.10 15.38
CA PRO A 119 -3.07 -18.06 15.42
C PRO A 119 -2.44 -16.70 15.11
N LEU A 120 -3.09 -15.92 14.25
CA LEU A 120 -2.68 -14.56 13.89
C LEU A 120 -3.85 -13.60 14.09
N ARG A 121 -3.63 -12.53 14.85
CA ARG A 121 -4.58 -11.42 14.98
C ARG A 121 -4.20 -10.28 14.04
N LEU A 122 -5.20 -9.73 13.34
CA LEU A 122 -5.07 -8.52 12.55
C LEU A 122 -5.94 -7.43 13.17
N VAL A 123 -5.33 -6.29 13.46
CA VAL A 123 -6.02 -5.05 13.80
C VAL A 123 -5.93 -4.13 12.59
N HIS A 124 -7.09 -3.77 12.04
CA HIS A 124 -7.16 -2.99 10.82
C HIS A 124 -6.77 -1.53 11.05
N GLY A 125 -6.21 -0.92 10.03
CA GLY A 125 -5.93 0.50 9.95
C GLY A 125 -6.56 1.12 8.69
N MET A 126 -6.76 2.42 8.70
CA MET A 126 -7.15 3.19 7.51
C MET A 126 -6.08 3.01 6.42
N SER A 127 -6.48 2.83 5.16
CA SER A 127 -5.54 2.74 4.04
C SER A 127 -5.12 4.13 3.57
N PHE A 128 -3.98 4.24 2.89
CA PHE A 128 -3.62 5.46 2.16
C PHE A 128 -4.59 5.76 1.01
N LEU A 129 -5.35 4.77 0.58
CA LEU A 129 -6.29 4.89 -0.54
C LEU A 129 -7.33 5.97 -0.28
N GLU A 130 -7.82 6.10 0.95
CA GLU A 130 -8.78 7.15 1.32
C GLU A 130 -8.18 8.54 1.13
N LEU A 131 -6.89 8.72 1.47
CA LEU A 131 -6.20 10.01 1.27
C LEU A 131 -5.98 10.34 -0.21
N VAL A 132 -5.79 9.31 -1.03
CA VAL A 132 -5.64 9.47 -2.49
C VAL A 132 -6.97 9.79 -3.12
N LEU A 133 -8.02 9.03 -2.81
CA LEU A 133 -9.34 9.19 -3.41
C LEU A 133 -10.04 10.50 -3.01
N ASP A 134 -9.69 11.08 -1.86
CA ASP A 134 -10.10 12.42 -1.46
C ASP A 134 -9.66 13.53 -2.45
N ARG A 135 -8.65 13.23 -3.28
CA ARG A 135 -8.08 14.17 -4.25
C ARG A 135 -8.63 14.04 -5.67
N VAL A 136 -9.45 13.03 -5.92
CA VAL A 136 -10.01 12.75 -7.23
C VAL A 136 -11.53 12.59 -7.15
N PHE A 137 -12.23 13.02 -8.21
CA PHE A 137 -13.68 12.88 -8.29
C PHE A 137 -14.05 11.46 -8.71
N TRP A 138 -14.09 10.56 -7.73
CA TRP A 138 -14.43 9.16 -7.96
C TRP A 138 -15.59 8.72 -7.05
N THR A 139 -16.60 8.08 -7.64
CA THR A 139 -17.85 7.74 -6.94
C THR A 139 -17.98 6.27 -6.55
N GLY A 140 -17.01 5.44 -6.86
CA GLY A 140 -17.07 4.00 -6.61
C GLY A 140 -17.96 3.22 -7.58
N HIS A 141 -19.01 3.80 -8.14
CA HIS A 141 -19.91 3.14 -9.06
C HIS A 141 -19.26 2.81 -10.42
N GLN A 142 -18.25 3.59 -10.80
CA GLN A 142 -17.53 3.40 -12.07
C GLN A 142 -16.53 2.23 -12.02
N GLY A 143 -16.34 1.61 -10.86
CA GLY A 143 -15.24 0.69 -10.64
C GLY A 143 -13.89 1.41 -10.49
N LEU A 144 -12.86 0.67 -10.12
CA LEU A 144 -11.49 1.14 -10.00
C LEU A 144 -10.56 -0.02 -10.29
N GLN A 145 -9.60 0.19 -11.19
CA GLN A 145 -8.47 -0.71 -11.34
C GLN A 145 -7.33 -0.21 -10.46
N PHE A 146 -6.81 -1.09 -9.63
CA PHE A 146 -5.68 -0.79 -8.74
C PHE A 146 -4.50 -1.68 -9.10
N LEU A 147 -3.39 -1.07 -9.48
CA LEU A 147 -2.15 -1.76 -9.86
C LEU A 147 -0.95 -1.06 -9.25
N SER A 148 0.18 -1.75 -9.17
CA SER A 148 1.49 -1.14 -8.95
C SER A 148 2.07 -0.64 -10.28
N ALA A 149 2.89 0.40 -10.25
CA ALA A 149 3.64 0.88 -11.42
C ALA A 149 4.49 -0.23 -12.04
N TRP A 150 5.02 -1.15 -11.23
CA TRP A 150 5.77 -2.33 -11.65
C TRP A 150 4.94 -3.27 -12.54
N ASN A 151 3.66 -3.45 -12.24
CA ASN A 151 2.79 -4.32 -13.03
C ASN A 151 2.63 -3.83 -14.46
N ILE A 152 2.58 -2.51 -14.67
CA ILE A 152 2.48 -1.92 -15.99
C ILE A 152 3.84 -1.90 -16.71
N ALA A 153 4.84 -1.29 -16.09
CA ALA A 153 6.08 -0.98 -16.80
C ALA A 153 7.05 -2.16 -16.90
N ARG A 154 7.01 -3.10 -15.95
CA ARG A 154 7.91 -4.25 -15.94
C ARG A 154 7.21 -5.55 -16.32
N ASP A 155 6.04 -5.80 -15.73
CA ASP A 155 5.37 -7.09 -15.89
C ASP A 155 4.45 -7.11 -17.14
N GLY A 156 4.30 -5.95 -17.83
CA GLY A 156 3.54 -5.83 -19.08
C GLY A 156 2.03 -6.05 -18.91
N MET A 157 1.49 -5.82 -17.70
CA MET A 157 0.07 -5.96 -17.45
C MET A 157 -0.71 -4.90 -18.22
N VAL A 158 -1.76 -5.33 -18.92
CA VAL A 158 -2.61 -4.47 -19.73
C VAL A 158 -3.67 -3.80 -18.85
N PRO A 159 -3.71 -2.46 -18.78
CA PRO A 159 -4.74 -1.76 -18.04
C PRO A 159 -6.08 -1.77 -18.80
N SER A 160 -7.17 -1.78 -18.04
CA SER A 160 -8.49 -1.47 -18.61
C SER A 160 -8.61 0.03 -18.82
N THR A 161 -9.04 0.46 -20.00
CA THR A 161 -9.26 1.88 -20.30
C THR A 161 -10.68 2.35 -20.01
N VAL A 162 -11.61 1.43 -19.67
CA VAL A 162 -13.03 1.74 -19.42
C VAL A 162 -13.35 2.03 -17.96
N VAL A 163 -12.39 1.83 -17.07
CA VAL A 163 -12.49 2.21 -15.66
C VAL A 163 -11.23 3.00 -15.26
N PRO A 164 -11.32 3.92 -14.29
CA PRO A 164 -10.13 4.62 -13.81
C PRO A 164 -9.07 3.66 -13.28
N LEU A 165 -7.82 4.01 -13.47
CA LEU A 165 -6.67 3.27 -12.98
C LEU A 165 -5.95 4.08 -11.90
N LEU A 166 -5.76 3.51 -10.74
CA LEU A 166 -4.85 4.00 -9.72
C LEU A 166 -3.58 3.15 -9.72
N LEU A 167 -2.47 3.76 -10.07
CA LEU A 167 -1.15 3.16 -9.95
C LEU A 167 -0.52 3.58 -8.65
N ALA A 168 -0.24 2.61 -7.79
CA ALA A 168 0.52 2.82 -6.58
C ALA A 168 2.03 2.66 -6.80
N GLN A 169 2.81 3.09 -5.81
CA GLN A 169 4.26 2.93 -5.76
C GLN A 169 5.01 3.61 -6.93
N VAL A 170 4.43 4.65 -7.52
CA VAL A 170 5.06 5.36 -8.64
C VAL A 170 6.37 6.00 -8.19
N GLY A 171 6.42 6.59 -7.00
CA GLY A 171 7.64 7.14 -6.45
C GLY A 171 8.67 6.07 -6.07
N GLU A 172 8.24 4.93 -5.52
CA GLU A 172 9.13 3.81 -5.24
C GLU A 172 9.67 3.15 -6.52
N PHE A 173 8.85 3.12 -7.57
CA PHE A 173 9.27 2.65 -8.88
C PHE A 173 10.40 3.52 -9.44
N THR A 174 10.33 4.84 -9.27
CA THR A 174 11.38 5.75 -9.74
C THR A 174 12.68 5.63 -8.94
N ALA A 175 12.59 5.28 -7.68
CA ALA A 175 13.76 5.08 -6.80
C ALA A 175 14.50 3.75 -7.04
N GLY A 176 14.07 2.94 -8.02
CA GLY A 176 14.71 1.66 -8.32
C GLY A 176 14.50 0.57 -7.26
N GLY A 177 13.63 0.81 -6.30
CA GLY A 177 13.33 -0.13 -5.21
C GLY A 177 14.29 -0.13 -4.04
N ASP A 178 15.47 0.49 -4.16
CA ASP A 178 16.56 0.37 -3.18
C ASP A 178 16.68 1.55 -2.22
N ALA A 179 15.99 2.65 -2.46
CA ALA A 179 16.21 3.84 -1.64
C ALA A 179 14.90 4.53 -1.25
N LEU A 180 14.86 4.97 -0.02
CA LEU A 180 14.06 6.09 0.45
C LEU A 180 14.52 7.42 -0.21
N ASP A 181 15.20 7.33 -1.36
CA ASP A 181 15.66 8.50 -2.10
C ASP A 181 14.46 9.22 -2.70
N THR A 182 14.32 10.47 -2.33
CA THR A 182 13.25 11.35 -2.77
C THR A 182 13.44 11.90 -4.18
N THR A 183 14.57 11.61 -4.80
CA THR A 183 14.91 12.03 -6.17
C THR A 183 14.65 10.88 -7.13
N GLY A 184 13.42 10.77 -7.62
CA GLY A 184 13.04 9.73 -8.57
C GLY A 184 13.83 9.80 -9.89
N SER A 185 14.10 8.63 -10.48
CA SER A 185 14.73 8.52 -11.79
C SER A 185 13.73 8.87 -12.89
N THR A 186 14.00 9.93 -13.65
CA THR A 186 13.19 10.30 -14.82
C THR A 186 13.15 9.19 -15.88
N THR A 187 14.18 8.34 -15.95
CA THR A 187 14.23 7.18 -16.85
C THR A 187 13.14 6.15 -16.54
N MET A 188 12.88 5.90 -15.25
CA MET A 188 11.84 4.95 -14.84
C MET A 188 10.45 5.51 -15.15
N LEU A 189 10.21 6.81 -14.91
CA LEU A 189 8.94 7.45 -15.30
C LEU A 189 8.76 7.45 -16.83
N ALA A 190 9.82 7.59 -17.60
CA ALA A 190 9.75 7.45 -19.06
C ALA A 190 9.26 6.06 -19.45
N ALA A 191 9.78 4.99 -18.83
CA ALA A 191 9.33 3.63 -19.09
C ALA A 191 7.84 3.43 -18.72
N LEU A 192 7.40 4.00 -17.60
CA LEU A 192 5.97 3.95 -17.20
C LEU A 192 5.09 4.73 -18.18
N ARG A 193 5.50 5.96 -18.56
CA ARG A 193 4.81 6.78 -19.57
C ARG A 193 4.68 6.00 -20.87
N ASP A 194 5.77 5.44 -21.38
CA ASP A 194 5.80 4.75 -22.68
C ASP A 194 4.90 3.50 -22.67
N ALA A 195 4.87 2.78 -21.55
CA ALA A 195 3.96 1.65 -21.36
C ALA A 195 2.48 2.08 -21.35
N LEU A 196 2.15 3.23 -20.73
CA LEU A 196 0.79 3.77 -20.70
C LEU A 196 0.37 4.35 -22.06
N LEU A 197 1.29 4.96 -22.83
CA LEU A 197 1.03 5.49 -24.17
C LEU A 197 0.60 4.41 -25.18
N ALA A 198 0.83 3.13 -24.89
CA ALA A 198 0.27 2.04 -25.67
C ALA A 198 -1.26 1.92 -25.56
N TRP A 199 -1.88 2.52 -24.54
CA TRP A 199 -3.28 2.36 -24.19
C TRP A 199 -4.06 3.67 -24.07
N TYR A 200 -3.37 4.78 -23.81
CA TYR A 200 -3.94 6.11 -23.62
C TYR A 200 -3.30 7.11 -24.59
N PRO A 201 -4.05 8.08 -25.09
CA PRO A 201 -3.50 9.11 -25.96
C PRO A 201 -2.47 9.99 -25.24
N PRO A 202 -1.53 10.61 -25.97
CA PRO A 202 -0.48 11.45 -25.37
C PRO A 202 -1.00 12.64 -24.55
N ASP A 203 -2.13 13.19 -24.96
CA ASP A 203 -2.82 14.32 -24.32
C ASP A 203 -3.80 13.89 -23.23
N HIS A 204 -3.83 12.59 -22.88
CA HIS A 204 -4.68 12.11 -21.80
C HIS A 204 -4.26 12.74 -20.46
N PRO A 205 -5.20 13.38 -19.71
CA PRO A 205 -4.87 13.96 -18.42
C PRO A 205 -4.63 12.87 -17.40
N VAL A 206 -3.51 12.94 -16.71
CA VAL A 206 -3.21 12.07 -15.56
C VAL A 206 -2.91 12.93 -14.34
N THR A 207 -3.13 12.41 -13.15
CA THR A 207 -2.88 13.17 -11.92
C THR A 207 -1.84 12.45 -11.05
N VAL A 208 -0.72 13.12 -10.83
CA VAL A 208 0.25 12.71 -9.82
C VAL A 208 -0.32 13.09 -8.45
N LEU A 209 -0.50 12.08 -7.60
CA LEU A 209 -1.08 12.21 -6.28
C LEU A 209 -0.01 11.91 -5.25
N TYR A 210 0.38 12.93 -4.52
CA TYR A 210 1.23 12.77 -3.35
C TYR A 210 0.37 12.93 -2.09
N SER A 211 0.25 11.86 -1.32
CA SER A 211 -0.48 11.90 -0.05
C SER A 211 0.31 11.17 1.01
N SER A 212 1.11 11.94 1.70
CA SER A 212 1.75 11.48 2.93
C SER A 212 0.84 11.79 4.11
N GLY A 213 0.65 10.81 4.98
CA GLY A 213 0.06 11.05 6.29
C GLY A 213 0.99 11.78 7.27
N ARG A 214 2.23 12.06 6.89
CA ARG A 214 3.19 12.78 7.75
C ARG A 214 2.76 14.23 7.93
N PRO A 215 2.85 14.77 9.16
CA PRO A 215 2.43 16.15 9.44
C PRO A 215 3.24 17.22 8.69
N ASP A 216 4.50 16.91 8.37
CA ASP A 216 5.44 17.79 7.68
C ASP A 216 5.29 17.78 6.15
N TYR A 217 4.48 16.86 5.60
CA TYR A 217 4.21 16.77 4.17
C TYR A 217 2.79 17.20 3.84
N ARG A 218 2.66 18.09 2.87
CA ARG A 218 1.35 18.44 2.29
C ARG A 218 0.96 17.44 1.23
N SER A 219 -0.27 16.98 1.27
CA SER A 219 -0.83 16.21 0.17
C SER A 219 -1.02 17.11 -1.04
N GLU A 220 -0.56 16.68 -2.19
CA GLU A 220 -0.63 17.41 -3.46
C GLU A 220 -1.31 16.55 -4.52
N ALA A 221 -2.07 17.19 -5.39
CA ALA A 221 -2.62 16.60 -6.59
C ALA A 221 -2.23 17.51 -7.76
N ARG A 222 -1.51 16.97 -8.73
CA ARG A 222 -1.01 17.72 -9.87
C ARG A 222 -1.37 17.02 -11.15
N GLN A 223 -2.22 17.68 -11.95
CA GLN A 223 -2.62 17.17 -13.25
C GLN A 223 -1.59 17.55 -14.30
N VAL A 224 -1.23 16.58 -15.13
CA VAL A 224 -0.30 16.72 -16.25
C VAL A 224 -0.81 15.92 -17.44
N LEU A 225 -0.29 16.19 -18.64
CA LEU A 225 -0.53 15.33 -19.79
C LEU A 225 0.34 14.07 -19.69
N LEU A 226 -0.16 12.96 -20.18
CA LEU A 226 0.58 11.70 -20.13
C LEU A 226 1.93 11.79 -20.82
N CYS A 227 2.03 12.51 -21.95
CA CYS A 227 3.30 12.72 -22.65
C CYS A 227 4.35 13.44 -21.79
N ASP A 228 3.93 14.29 -20.84
CA ASP A 228 4.80 15.10 -20.01
C ASP A 228 5.16 14.41 -18.67
N LEU A 229 4.56 13.26 -18.38
CA LEU A 229 4.73 12.55 -17.10
C LEU A 229 6.21 12.33 -16.72
N ALA A 230 7.06 12.05 -17.70
CA ALA A 230 8.47 11.75 -17.44
C ALA A 230 9.29 12.96 -16.94
N ALA A 231 8.78 14.18 -17.13
CA ALA A 231 9.42 15.41 -16.65
C ALA A 231 8.97 15.82 -15.24
N GLU A 232 7.96 15.13 -14.69
CA GLU A 232 7.38 15.49 -13.39
C GLU A 232 8.22 15.00 -12.21
N PRO A 233 8.41 15.84 -11.18
CA PRO A 233 8.97 15.38 -9.92
C PRO A 233 7.95 14.49 -9.20
N VAL A 234 8.36 13.27 -8.88
CA VAL A 234 7.51 12.28 -8.21
C VAL A 234 8.15 11.83 -6.91
N PRO A 235 7.71 12.36 -5.76
CA PRO A 235 8.17 11.90 -4.44
C PRO A 235 7.84 10.42 -4.18
N VAL A 236 8.60 9.79 -3.28
CA VAL A 236 8.51 8.34 -2.99
C VAL A 236 7.08 7.84 -2.72
N TYR A 237 6.27 8.59 -1.99
CA TYR A 237 4.89 8.20 -1.66
C TYR A 237 3.86 8.63 -2.70
N SER A 238 4.27 8.82 -3.95
CA SER A 238 3.37 9.24 -5.02
C SER A 238 2.63 8.07 -5.65
N ASN A 239 1.43 8.37 -6.08
CA ASN A 239 0.55 7.50 -6.86
C ASN A 239 0.18 8.23 -8.14
N LEU A 240 -0.28 7.52 -9.16
CA LEU A 240 -0.77 8.11 -10.39
C LEU A 240 -2.23 7.71 -10.60
N TRP A 241 -3.08 8.71 -10.77
CA TRP A 241 -4.46 8.53 -11.20
C TRP A 241 -4.54 8.73 -12.70
N VAL A 242 -5.08 7.72 -13.39
CA VAL A 242 -5.34 7.75 -14.82
C VAL A 242 -6.86 7.60 -15.01
N PRO A 243 -7.57 8.66 -15.40
CA PRO A 243 -8.99 8.57 -15.69
C PRO A 243 -9.31 7.53 -16.76
N ALA A 244 -10.54 7.01 -16.75
CA ALA A 244 -11.02 6.20 -17.87
C ALA A 244 -11.04 7.03 -19.15
N LEU A 245 -10.84 6.38 -20.31
CA LEU A 245 -11.11 7.03 -21.57
C LEU A 245 -12.61 7.30 -21.68
N GLU A 246 -12.98 8.54 -21.99
CA GLU A 246 -14.34 8.88 -22.35
C GLU A 246 -14.66 8.25 -23.69
N GLY A 247 -15.48 7.23 -23.68
CA GLY A 247 -16.04 6.63 -24.88
C GLY A 247 -17.54 6.39 -24.68
N PRO A 248 -18.35 6.30 -25.73
CA PRO A 248 -19.69 5.79 -25.58
C PRO A 248 -19.57 4.43 -24.90
N PRO A 249 -20.43 4.12 -23.91
CA PRO A 249 -20.48 2.77 -23.38
C PRO A 249 -20.60 1.83 -24.57
N PRO A 250 -19.80 0.73 -24.63
CA PRO A 250 -19.93 -0.21 -25.73
C PRO A 250 -21.40 -0.61 -25.80
N GLU A 251 -22.01 -0.51 -27.01
CA GLU A 251 -23.33 -1.05 -27.24
C GLU A 251 -23.28 -2.52 -26.83
N ARG A 252 -23.72 -2.80 -25.63
CA ARG A 252 -23.92 -4.15 -25.22
C ARG A 252 -25.20 -4.61 -25.94
N ASP A 253 -25.06 -5.47 -26.92
CA ASP A 253 -26.13 -6.37 -27.30
C ASP A 253 -26.49 -7.19 -26.06
N VAL A 254 -27.23 -6.57 -25.15
CA VAL A 254 -27.90 -7.28 -24.08
C VAL A 254 -29.07 -7.98 -24.73
N ALA A 255 -28.84 -9.22 -25.16
CA ALA A 255 -29.95 -10.07 -25.51
C ALA A 255 -31.00 -9.99 -24.39
N PRO A 256 -32.26 -9.68 -24.68
CA PRO A 256 -33.28 -9.55 -23.67
C PRO A 256 -33.29 -10.82 -22.82
N PRO A 257 -33.42 -10.72 -21.49
CA PRO A 257 -33.47 -11.89 -20.64
C PRO A 257 -34.58 -12.83 -21.17
N ALA A 258 -34.20 -14.08 -21.41
CA ALA A 258 -35.13 -15.10 -21.85
C ALA A 258 -36.35 -15.08 -20.91
N ASP A 259 -37.52 -14.89 -21.47
CA ASP A 259 -38.79 -14.83 -20.73
C ASP A 259 -38.98 -16.16 -19.96
N ARG A 260 -38.73 -16.12 -18.65
CA ARG A 260 -38.95 -17.27 -17.77
C ARG A 260 -40.43 -17.38 -17.39
N ARG A 261 -41.33 -16.97 -18.27
CA ARG A 261 -42.75 -17.24 -18.13
C ARG A 261 -43.13 -18.43 -18.97
N GLY A 262 -43.27 -19.54 -18.33
CA GLY A 262 -43.87 -20.74 -18.85
C GLY A 262 -43.35 -21.94 -18.09
N THR A 263 -44.12 -22.57 -17.29
CA THR A 263 -45.35 -23.27 -17.64
C THR A 263 -46.07 -23.80 -16.42
N PRO A 264 -47.28 -24.26 -16.56
CA PRO A 264 -48.34 -24.33 -15.57
C PRO A 264 -48.15 -25.35 -14.47
#